data_d32fc6d74220e918d0c0ee5328ea22da
#
_entry.id   d32fc6d74220e918d0c0ee5328ea22da
#
_cell.length_a   1.000
_cell.length_b   1.000
_cell.length_c   1.000
_cell.angle_alpha   90.00
_cell.angle_beta   90.00
_cell.angle_gamma   90.00
#
_symmetry.space_group_name_H-M   'P 1'
#
loop_
_entity.id
_entity.type
_entity.pdbx_description
1 polymer ?
#
loop_
_entity_poly.entity_id
_entity_poly.type
_entity_poly.pdbx_seq_one_letter_code
_entity_poly.pdbx_strand_id
1 'polypeptide(L)'
;MLWLFCFWKERKQMSETKTDRKDRKISRAVPVLIVAAAVLAVIAAVFLTSGIRQREKAAELLEAARQEQQQVAEHVEHPDRDTYLTVDGKVVVGFVKIPSLSIEYAILNTFDEHTAACSPGMDGTTMPWDAEGMTIYGIQSFTDNLKKLEAGAELVFEDLAGAEYAYQYVTETKEKVIDHGIRIICAGKDKKERAAYQFVQVK
;
A
#
# COMPACT_ATOMS: atom_id res chain seq x y z
N MET A 1 10.80 28.77 -75.66
CA MET A 1 9.70 28.82 -74.62
C MET A 1 9.22 27.44 -74.08
N LEU A 2 9.55 26.36 -74.72
CA LEU A 2 9.13 24.98 -74.35
C LEU A 2 9.98 24.34 -73.25
N TRP A 3 11.19 24.82 -72.96
CA TRP A 3 12.09 24.20 -71.98
C TRP A 3 11.78 24.51 -70.50
N LEU A 4 11.16 25.63 -70.22
CA LEU A 4 10.75 26.04 -68.90
C LEU A 4 9.53 25.26 -68.35
N PHE A 5 8.67 24.73 -69.20
CA PHE A 5 7.48 23.98 -68.84
C PHE A 5 7.81 22.56 -68.37
N CYS A 6 8.85 21.90 -68.90
CA CYS A 6 9.28 20.60 -68.49
C CYS A 6 9.88 20.61 -67.06
N PHE A 7 10.70 21.66 -66.77
CA PHE A 7 11.33 21.77 -65.45
C PHE A 7 10.36 22.08 -64.29
N TRP A 8 9.26 22.76 -64.63
CA TRP A 8 8.21 23.07 -63.65
C TRP A 8 7.35 21.83 -63.33
N LYS A 9 7.11 20.98 -64.33
CA LYS A 9 6.33 19.74 -64.16
C LYS A 9 7.05 18.68 -63.32
N GLU A 10 8.37 18.53 -63.50
CA GLU A 10 9.18 17.61 -62.67
C GLU A 10 9.30 18.06 -61.21
N ARG A 11 9.41 19.38 -60.97
CA ARG A 11 9.50 19.92 -59.61
C ARG A 11 8.17 19.73 -58.85
N LYS A 12 7.05 19.80 -59.52
CA LYS A 12 5.72 19.57 -58.90
C LYS A 12 5.52 18.11 -58.54
N GLN A 13 5.95 17.18 -59.41
CA GLN A 13 5.87 15.74 -59.09
C GLN A 13 6.77 15.32 -57.92
N MET A 14 7.97 15.89 -57.80
CA MET A 14 8.88 15.60 -56.69
C MET A 14 8.40 16.15 -55.33
N SER A 15 7.65 17.26 -55.34
CA SER A 15 7.07 17.83 -54.13
C SER A 15 5.87 17.00 -53.63
N GLU A 16 5.01 16.54 -54.53
CA GLU A 16 3.86 15.71 -54.18
C GLU A 16 4.24 14.33 -53.64
N THR A 17 5.29 13.70 -54.19
CA THR A 17 5.74 12.38 -53.66
C THR A 17 6.42 12.46 -52.28
N LYS A 18 7.04 13.59 -51.91
CA LYS A 18 7.63 13.79 -50.58
C LYS A 18 6.58 14.03 -49.51
N THR A 19 5.52 14.76 -49.83
CA THR A 19 4.42 15.05 -48.90
C THR A 19 3.60 13.78 -48.58
N ASP A 20 3.27 13.00 -49.60
CA ASP A 20 2.52 11.74 -49.47
C ASP A 20 3.27 10.68 -48.65
N ARG A 21 4.62 10.64 -48.72
CA ARG A 21 5.43 9.73 -47.89
C ARG A 21 5.46 10.13 -46.40
N LYS A 22 5.40 11.42 -46.11
CA LYS A 22 5.41 11.94 -44.75
C LYS A 22 4.06 11.69 -44.08
N ASP A 23 2.97 11.90 -44.79
CA ASP A 23 1.61 11.69 -44.30
C ASP A 23 1.30 10.22 -44.10
N ARG A 24 1.79 9.31 -44.93
CA ARG A 24 1.67 7.84 -44.74
C ARG A 24 2.40 7.33 -43.47
N LYS A 25 3.56 7.93 -43.11
CA LYS A 25 4.27 7.56 -41.90
C LYS A 25 3.53 8.05 -40.64
N ILE A 26 2.96 9.25 -40.69
CA ILE A 26 2.15 9.80 -39.59
C ILE A 26 0.88 8.99 -39.43
N SER A 27 0.21 8.61 -40.50
CA SER A 27 -1.02 7.82 -40.50
C SER A 27 -0.85 6.42 -39.88
N ARG A 28 0.33 5.80 -39.94
CA ARG A 28 0.59 4.52 -39.31
C ARG A 28 1.00 4.62 -37.83
N ALA A 29 1.55 5.74 -37.39
CA ALA A 29 1.93 5.96 -36.00
C ALA A 29 0.71 6.27 -35.09
N VAL A 30 -0.30 6.94 -35.62
CA VAL A 30 -1.50 7.33 -34.88
C VAL A 30 -2.25 6.13 -34.26
N PRO A 31 -2.59 5.05 -35.01
CA PRO A 31 -3.29 3.91 -34.40
C PRO A 31 -2.42 3.18 -33.35
N VAL A 32 -1.09 3.13 -33.54
CA VAL A 32 -0.19 2.54 -32.55
C VAL A 32 -0.18 3.34 -31.25
N LEU A 33 -0.17 4.68 -31.32
CA LEU A 33 -0.24 5.54 -30.16
C LEU A 33 -1.59 5.42 -29.43
N ILE A 34 -2.70 5.29 -30.14
CA ILE A 34 -4.01 5.10 -29.55
C ILE A 34 -4.09 3.77 -28.80
N VAL A 35 -3.58 2.69 -29.39
CA VAL A 35 -3.54 1.37 -28.72
C VAL A 35 -2.62 1.42 -27.49
N ALA A 36 -1.46 2.04 -27.56
CA ALA A 36 -0.57 2.19 -26.43
C ALA A 36 -1.22 3.00 -25.29
N ALA A 37 -1.90 4.10 -25.61
CA ALA A 37 -2.63 4.90 -24.63
C ALA A 37 -3.79 4.11 -23.98
N ALA A 38 -4.53 3.32 -24.75
CA ALA A 38 -5.59 2.46 -24.23
C ALA A 38 -5.05 1.38 -23.28
N VAL A 39 -3.95 0.74 -23.61
CA VAL A 39 -3.27 -0.24 -22.76
C VAL A 39 -2.82 0.41 -21.44
N LEU A 40 -2.19 1.57 -21.51
CA LEU A 40 -1.76 2.32 -20.31
C LEU A 40 -2.96 2.72 -19.44
N ALA A 41 -4.07 3.14 -20.04
CA ALA A 41 -5.29 3.47 -19.30
C ALA A 41 -5.88 2.25 -18.58
N VAL A 42 -5.89 1.09 -19.21
CA VAL A 42 -6.35 -0.17 -18.59
C VAL A 42 -5.44 -0.56 -17.43
N ILE A 43 -4.12 -0.49 -17.61
CA ILE A 43 -3.15 -0.78 -16.55
C ILE A 43 -3.37 0.18 -15.35
N ALA A 44 -3.50 1.47 -15.60
CA ALA A 44 -3.76 2.47 -14.57
C ALA A 44 -5.09 2.19 -13.83
N ALA A 45 -6.16 1.82 -14.55
CA ALA A 45 -7.44 1.46 -13.96
C ALA A 45 -7.33 0.22 -13.04
N VAL A 46 -6.59 -0.81 -13.46
CA VAL A 46 -6.36 -2.01 -12.64
C VAL A 46 -5.60 -1.68 -11.36
N PHE A 47 -4.57 -0.82 -11.43
CA PHE A 47 -3.83 -0.39 -10.25
C PHE A 47 -4.69 0.42 -9.28
N LEU A 48 -5.50 1.35 -9.79
CA LEU A 48 -6.40 2.15 -8.96
C LEU A 48 -7.46 1.28 -8.26
N THR A 49 -8.07 0.34 -8.99
CA THR A 49 -9.10 -0.53 -8.42
C THR A 49 -8.53 -1.53 -7.41
N SER A 50 -7.29 -2.00 -7.57
CA SER A 50 -6.65 -2.91 -6.60
C SER A 50 -6.42 -2.23 -5.25
N GLY A 51 -5.97 -0.98 -5.23
CA GLY A 51 -5.77 -0.21 -4.00
C GLY A 51 -7.08 0.10 -3.26
N ILE A 52 -8.15 0.39 -3.99
CA ILE A 52 -9.48 0.63 -3.41
C ILE A 52 -10.01 -0.66 -2.76
N ARG A 53 -9.98 -1.78 -3.47
CA ARG A 53 -10.42 -3.08 -2.96
C ARG A 53 -9.65 -3.54 -1.71
N GLN A 54 -8.36 -3.22 -1.64
CA GLN A 54 -7.55 -3.54 -0.46
C GLN A 54 -7.99 -2.73 0.76
N ARG A 55 -8.30 -1.44 0.57
CA ARG A 55 -8.83 -0.57 1.64
C ARG A 55 -10.20 -1.03 2.13
N GLU A 56 -11.09 -1.38 1.21
CA GLU A 56 -12.42 -1.90 1.55
C GLU A 56 -12.31 -3.17 2.38
N LYS A 57 -11.52 -4.15 1.96
CA LYS A 57 -11.30 -5.38 2.72
C LYS A 57 -10.67 -5.14 4.10
N ALA A 58 -9.74 -4.18 4.21
CA ALA A 58 -9.13 -3.83 5.48
C ALA A 58 -10.15 -3.18 6.42
N ALA A 59 -11.03 -2.32 5.89
CA ALA A 59 -12.11 -1.70 6.66
C ALA A 59 -13.16 -2.72 7.12
N GLU A 60 -13.59 -3.63 6.23
CA GLU A 60 -14.51 -4.72 6.56
C GLU A 60 -13.94 -5.61 7.67
N LEU A 61 -12.67 -6.00 7.57
CA LEU A 61 -12.01 -6.80 8.60
C LEU A 61 -11.89 -6.06 9.93
N LEU A 62 -11.54 -4.77 9.89
CA LEU A 62 -11.45 -3.93 11.08
C LEU A 62 -12.81 -3.85 11.79
N GLU A 63 -13.88 -3.60 11.06
CA GLU A 63 -15.24 -3.50 11.62
C GLU A 63 -15.68 -4.82 12.23
N ALA A 64 -15.47 -5.94 11.51
CA ALA A 64 -15.79 -7.27 12.02
C ALA A 64 -14.97 -7.62 13.27
N ALA A 65 -13.67 -7.29 13.30
CA ALA A 65 -12.82 -7.52 14.46
C ALA A 65 -13.23 -6.66 15.67
N ARG A 66 -13.67 -5.42 15.44
CA ARG A 66 -14.21 -4.56 16.52
C ARG A 66 -15.51 -5.08 17.10
N GLN A 67 -16.40 -5.59 16.28
CA GLN A 67 -17.65 -6.21 16.74
C GLN A 67 -17.37 -7.47 17.57
N GLU A 68 -16.47 -8.33 17.12
CA GLU A 68 -16.08 -9.54 17.85
C GLU A 68 -15.37 -9.20 19.16
N GLN A 69 -14.48 -8.20 19.18
CA GLN A 69 -13.84 -7.71 20.40
C GLN A 69 -14.87 -7.27 21.45
N GLN A 70 -15.91 -6.55 21.05
CA GLN A 70 -16.97 -6.12 21.95
C GLN A 70 -17.71 -7.32 22.55
N GLN A 71 -18.02 -8.34 21.73
CA GLN A 71 -18.66 -9.56 22.22
C GLN A 71 -17.79 -10.32 23.23
N VAL A 72 -16.49 -10.41 22.96
CA VAL A 72 -15.54 -11.03 23.89
C VAL A 72 -15.46 -10.23 25.20
N ALA A 73 -15.37 -8.92 25.13
CA ALA A 73 -15.33 -8.05 26.31
C ALA A 73 -16.61 -8.15 27.18
N GLU A 74 -17.77 -8.43 26.57
CA GLU A 74 -19.03 -8.64 27.29
C GLU A 74 -19.10 -10.00 27.99
N HIS A 75 -18.40 -11.03 27.50
CA HIS A 75 -18.50 -12.41 27.97
C HIS A 75 -17.28 -12.90 28.76
N VAL A 76 -16.14 -12.22 28.64
CA VAL A 76 -14.88 -12.58 29.31
C VAL A 76 -14.55 -11.52 30.35
N GLU A 77 -14.64 -11.88 31.62
CA GLU A 77 -14.46 -10.96 32.75
C GLU A 77 -13.04 -10.38 32.85
N HIS A 78 -12.04 -11.04 32.26
CA HIS A 78 -10.65 -10.58 32.15
C HIS A 78 -10.02 -11.14 30.85
N PRO A 79 -10.18 -10.48 29.67
CA PRO A 79 -9.41 -10.88 28.49
C PRO A 79 -7.93 -10.68 28.80
N ASP A 80 -7.13 -11.71 28.52
CA ASP A 80 -5.69 -11.64 28.62
C ASP A 80 -5.15 -10.81 27.44
N ARG A 81 -4.09 -10.03 27.68
CA ARG A 81 -3.45 -9.24 26.61
C ARG A 81 -2.87 -10.11 25.49
N ASP A 82 -2.62 -11.39 25.77
CA ASP A 82 -2.18 -12.38 24.78
C ASP A 82 -3.35 -13.10 24.08
N THR A 83 -4.59 -12.68 24.34
CA THR A 83 -5.78 -13.17 23.64
C THR A 83 -5.71 -12.79 22.17
N TYR A 84 -6.28 -13.62 21.31
CA TYR A 84 -6.43 -13.34 19.88
C TYR A 84 -7.85 -13.65 19.44
N LEU A 85 -8.32 -12.89 18.44
CA LEU A 85 -9.62 -13.09 17.82
C LEU A 85 -9.48 -13.82 16.50
N THR A 86 -10.48 -14.63 16.15
CA THR A 86 -10.54 -15.24 14.81
C THR A 86 -11.73 -14.67 14.05
N VAL A 87 -11.43 -13.88 13.01
CA VAL A 87 -12.41 -13.24 12.14
C VAL A 87 -12.22 -13.75 10.72
N ASP A 88 -13.24 -14.37 10.14
CA ASP A 88 -13.17 -14.97 8.80
C ASP A 88 -11.95 -15.88 8.58
N GLY A 89 -11.61 -16.69 9.60
CA GLY A 89 -10.47 -17.59 9.58
C GLY A 89 -9.11 -16.90 9.67
N LYS A 90 -9.06 -15.59 9.96
CA LYS A 90 -7.84 -14.81 10.19
C LYS A 90 -7.72 -14.48 11.66
N VAL A 91 -6.53 -14.64 12.19
CA VAL A 91 -6.24 -14.35 13.60
C VAL A 91 -5.79 -12.90 13.73
N VAL A 92 -6.56 -12.11 14.47
CA VAL A 92 -6.26 -10.72 14.85
C VAL A 92 -5.59 -10.72 16.22
N VAL A 93 -4.52 -9.94 16.39
CA VAL A 93 -3.73 -9.83 17.62
C VAL A 93 -3.85 -8.47 18.30
N GLY A 94 -4.44 -7.49 17.62
CA GLY A 94 -4.65 -6.15 18.15
C GLY A 94 -4.92 -5.15 17.02
N PHE A 95 -4.92 -3.87 17.39
CA PHE A 95 -5.21 -2.77 16.47
C PHE A 95 -4.12 -1.72 16.53
N VAL A 96 -3.79 -1.15 15.38
CA VAL A 96 -2.88 0.00 15.27
C VAL A 96 -3.66 1.22 14.80
N LYS A 97 -3.54 2.30 15.55
CA LYS A 97 -4.10 3.62 15.23
C LYS A 97 -2.97 4.63 15.04
N ILE A 98 -3.05 5.47 14.03
CA ILE A 98 -2.17 6.63 13.85
C ILE A 98 -3.07 7.86 13.68
N PRO A 99 -3.37 8.58 14.77
CA PRO A 99 -4.35 9.67 14.77
C PRO A 99 -4.03 10.79 13.78
N SER A 100 -2.76 11.16 13.66
CA SER A 100 -2.31 12.21 12.73
C SER A 100 -2.60 11.91 11.25
N LEU A 101 -2.77 10.63 10.91
CA LEU A 101 -3.09 10.17 9.56
C LEU A 101 -4.56 9.74 9.41
N SER A 102 -5.33 9.75 10.51
CA SER A 102 -6.71 9.25 10.58
C SER A 102 -6.84 7.83 10.04
N ILE A 103 -5.92 6.95 10.45
CA ILE A 103 -5.89 5.55 10.03
C ILE A 103 -5.98 4.62 11.24
N GLU A 104 -6.68 3.51 11.04
CA GLU A 104 -6.77 2.40 11.96
C GLU A 104 -6.80 1.09 11.19
N TYR A 105 -6.08 0.07 11.69
CA TYR A 105 -6.02 -1.26 11.09
C TYR A 105 -6.00 -2.34 12.17
N ALA A 106 -6.74 -3.43 11.91
CA ALA A 106 -6.55 -4.67 12.63
C ALA A 106 -5.21 -5.31 12.21
N ILE A 107 -4.45 -5.83 13.15
CA ILE A 107 -3.16 -6.48 12.90
C ILE A 107 -3.35 -7.99 12.97
N LEU A 108 -2.95 -8.66 11.88
CA LEU A 108 -3.02 -10.10 11.78
C LEU A 108 -1.77 -10.75 12.39
N ASN A 109 -1.91 -11.95 12.91
CA ASN A 109 -0.79 -12.71 13.50
C ASN A 109 0.20 -13.22 12.46
N THR A 110 -0.15 -13.16 11.18
CA THR A 110 0.71 -13.57 10.06
C THR A 110 0.65 -12.56 8.91
N PHE A 111 1.71 -12.53 8.12
CA PHE A 111 1.76 -11.76 6.88
C PHE A 111 2.20 -12.68 5.74
N ASP A 112 1.24 -13.11 4.94
CA ASP A 112 1.44 -13.95 3.76
C ASP A 112 0.67 -13.38 2.55
N GLU A 113 0.65 -14.11 1.44
CA GLU A 113 0.01 -13.66 0.21
C GLU A 113 -1.52 -13.46 0.36
N HIS A 114 -2.17 -14.23 1.24
CA HIS A 114 -3.62 -14.15 1.48
C HIS A 114 -3.95 -13.01 2.45
N THR A 115 -3.21 -12.91 3.55
CA THR A 115 -3.40 -11.88 4.59
C THR A 115 -3.01 -10.50 4.10
N ALA A 116 -1.95 -10.37 3.29
CA ALA A 116 -1.51 -9.11 2.67
C ALA A 116 -2.55 -8.46 1.74
N ALA A 117 -3.56 -9.21 1.30
CA ALA A 117 -4.67 -8.66 0.53
C ALA A 117 -5.74 -7.98 1.40
N CYS A 118 -5.72 -8.19 2.72
CA CYS A 118 -6.76 -7.78 3.64
C CYS A 118 -6.27 -6.75 4.67
N SER A 119 -5.16 -6.99 5.37
CA SER A 119 -4.70 -6.14 6.47
C SER A 119 -3.19 -6.26 6.68
N PRO A 120 -2.56 -5.31 7.41
CA PRO A 120 -1.20 -5.51 7.92
C PRO A 120 -1.14 -6.74 8.83
N GLY A 121 0.03 -7.36 8.90
CA GLY A 121 0.25 -8.51 9.74
C GLY A 121 1.65 -8.53 10.34
N MET A 122 1.81 -9.25 11.44
CA MET A 122 3.11 -9.42 12.06
C MET A 122 3.89 -10.60 11.45
N ASP A 123 5.19 -10.60 11.67
CA ASP A 123 6.06 -11.75 11.39
C ASP A 123 6.72 -12.16 12.71
N GLY A 124 6.39 -13.34 13.17
CA GLY A 124 6.84 -13.82 14.47
C GLY A 124 5.74 -13.76 15.53
N THR A 125 6.14 -13.93 16.78
CA THR A 125 5.25 -14.02 17.94
C THR A 125 5.49 -12.93 18.98
N THR A 126 6.42 -11.99 18.70
CA THR A 126 6.78 -10.94 19.66
C THR A 126 5.79 -9.78 19.58
N MET A 127 5.32 -9.39 20.76
CA MET A 127 4.38 -8.29 20.94
C MET A 127 5.11 -6.96 21.21
N PRO A 128 4.44 -5.80 21.13
CA PRO A 128 5.11 -4.50 21.28
C PRO A 128 5.77 -4.30 22.65
N TRP A 129 5.30 -4.98 23.68
CA TRP A 129 5.84 -4.93 25.05
C TRP A 129 6.98 -5.92 25.32
N ASP A 130 7.27 -6.81 24.39
CA ASP A 130 8.41 -7.72 24.50
C ASP A 130 9.73 -6.98 24.26
N ALA A 131 10.82 -7.48 24.83
CA ALA A 131 12.14 -6.86 24.69
C ALA A 131 12.60 -6.74 23.22
N GLU A 132 12.17 -7.65 22.36
CA GLU A 132 12.49 -7.67 20.94
C GLU A 132 11.60 -6.73 20.11
N GLY A 133 10.51 -6.21 20.73
CA GLY A 133 9.50 -5.40 20.05
C GLY A 133 8.73 -6.16 18.98
N MET A 134 7.78 -5.48 18.35
CA MET A 134 6.89 -6.02 17.34
C MET A 134 7.29 -5.57 15.93
N THR A 135 7.33 -6.50 14.98
CA THR A 135 7.49 -6.16 13.55
C THR A 135 6.18 -6.39 12.80
N ILE A 136 5.70 -5.34 12.15
CA ILE A 136 4.47 -5.34 11.35
C ILE A 136 4.85 -5.15 9.87
N TYR A 137 4.36 -6.02 9.01
CA TYR A 137 4.42 -5.84 7.56
C TYR A 137 3.17 -5.10 7.09
N GLY A 138 3.38 -3.94 6.51
CA GLY A 138 2.29 -3.08 6.04
C GLY A 138 1.84 -3.44 4.64
N ILE A 139 0.52 -3.44 4.43
CA ILE A 139 -0.08 -3.45 3.09
C ILE A 139 0.13 -2.09 2.39
N GLN A 140 0.02 -2.05 1.07
CA GLN A 140 0.33 -0.85 0.30
C GLN A 140 -0.50 0.37 0.73
N SER A 141 -1.80 0.20 0.98
CA SER A 141 -2.67 1.29 1.43
C SER A 141 -2.26 1.88 2.79
N PHE A 142 -1.72 1.06 3.67
CA PHE A 142 -1.18 1.48 4.96
C PHE A 142 0.16 2.19 4.77
N THR A 143 1.10 1.58 4.05
CA THR A 143 2.45 2.10 3.86
C THR A 143 2.50 3.41 3.06
N ASP A 144 1.58 3.63 2.13
CA ASP A 144 1.49 4.89 1.39
C ASP A 144 1.10 6.07 2.30
N ASN A 145 0.33 5.82 3.36
CA ASN A 145 0.02 6.83 4.36
C ASN A 145 1.23 7.12 5.26
N LEU A 146 2.05 6.12 5.61
CA LEU A 146 3.22 6.31 6.48
C LEU A 146 4.26 7.29 5.91
N LYS A 147 4.30 7.47 4.60
CA LYS A 147 5.16 8.48 3.94
C LYS A 147 4.85 9.93 4.37
N LYS A 148 3.70 10.15 5.00
CA LYS A 148 3.25 11.46 5.48
C LYS A 148 3.54 11.67 6.98
N LEU A 149 4.19 10.70 7.64
CA LEU A 149 4.51 10.80 9.06
C LEU A 149 5.52 11.92 9.30
N GLU A 150 5.23 12.70 10.32
CA GLU A 150 6.15 13.69 10.87
C GLU A 150 6.83 13.13 12.12
N ALA A 151 8.04 13.60 12.41
CA ALA A 151 8.77 13.19 13.61
C ALA A 151 7.94 13.45 14.88
N GLY A 152 7.88 12.45 15.77
CA GLY A 152 7.07 12.50 16.98
C GLY A 152 5.59 12.18 16.78
N ALA A 153 5.16 11.80 15.57
CA ALA A 153 3.79 11.32 15.35
C ALA A 153 3.50 10.11 16.23
N GLU A 154 2.32 10.10 16.83
CA GLU A 154 1.88 9.03 17.73
C GLU A 154 1.32 7.85 16.95
N LEU A 155 1.68 6.65 17.41
CA LEU A 155 1.04 5.40 17.07
C LEU A 155 0.51 4.78 18.37
N VAL A 156 -0.74 4.36 18.38
CA VAL A 156 -1.34 3.62 19.47
C VAL A 156 -1.54 2.18 19.03
N PHE A 157 -0.99 1.24 19.78
CA PHE A 157 -1.33 -0.17 19.68
C PHE A 157 -2.35 -0.48 20.78
N GLU A 158 -3.50 -1.01 20.39
CA GLU A 158 -4.53 -1.48 21.29
C GLU A 158 -4.55 -3.01 21.26
N ASP A 159 -4.41 -3.63 22.43
CA ASP A 159 -4.56 -5.08 22.55
C ASP A 159 -6.05 -5.49 22.54
N LEU A 160 -6.30 -6.77 22.52
CA LEU A 160 -7.68 -7.28 22.46
C LEU A 160 -8.42 -7.18 23.81
N ALA A 161 -7.73 -6.88 24.89
CA ALA A 161 -8.32 -6.52 26.18
C ALA A 161 -8.75 -5.04 26.23
N GLY A 162 -8.42 -4.26 25.20
CA GLY A 162 -8.71 -2.83 25.10
C GLY A 162 -7.67 -1.93 25.78
N ALA A 163 -6.52 -2.49 26.20
CA ALA A 163 -5.45 -1.67 26.74
C ALA A 163 -4.67 -1.00 25.60
N GLU A 164 -4.41 0.30 25.76
CA GLU A 164 -3.72 1.11 24.78
C GLU A 164 -2.26 1.36 25.19
N TYR A 165 -1.35 1.20 24.23
CA TYR A 165 0.08 1.42 24.38
C TYR A 165 0.52 2.47 23.36
N ALA A 166 1.04 3.59 23.84
CA ALA A 166 1.46 4.72 23.00
C ALA A 166 2.93 4.61 22.59
N TYR A 167 3.19 4.87 21.33
CA TYR A 167 4.51 4.88 20.72
C TYR A 167 4.70 6.15 19.90
N GLN A 168 5.91 6.64 19.79
CA GLN A 168 6.25 7.80 18.97
C GLN A 168 7.14 7.41 17.80
N TYR A 169 6.83 7.94 16.63
CA TYR A 169 7.65 7.82 15.44
C TYR A 169 8.99 8.51 15.62
N VAL A 170 10.06 7.77 15.41
CA VAL A 170 11.43 8.29 15.58
C VAL A 170 12.07 8.57 14.24
N THR A 171 12.11 7.59 13.36
CA THR A 171 12.79 7.71 12.08
C THR A 171 12.40 6.60 11.10
N GLU A 172 12.63 6.86 9.82
CA GLU A 172 12.73 5.82 8.81
C GLU A 172 14.14 5.22 8.84
N THR A 173 14.25 3.91 9.04
CA THR A 173 15.55 3.23 9.15
C THR A 173 15.48 1.81 8.59
N LYS A 174 16.63 1.34 8.10
CA LYS A 174 16.80 -0.06 7.71
C LYS A 174 17.42 -0.91 8.83
N GLU A 175 17.87 -0.28 9.90
CA GLU A 175 18.48 -0.99 11.02
C GLU A 175 17.41 -1.75 11.83
N LYS A 176 17.84 -2.91 12.35
CA LYS A 176 16.95 -3.76 13.11
C LYS A 176 16.86 -3.25 14.55
N VAL A 177 15.62 -2.95 14.94
CA VAL A 177 15.06 -3.04 16.28
C VAL A 177 15.37 -1.98 17.32
N ILE A 178 14.29 -1.57 17.88
CA ILE A 178 14.23 -0.81 19.12
C ILE A 178 13.61 -1.74 20.16
N ASP A 179 14.25 -1.87 21.32
CA ASP A 179 13.70 -2.57 22.48
C ASP A 179 12.34 -1.97 22.86
N HIS A 180 11.35 -2.83 23.09
CA HIS A 180 9.99 -2.43 23.46
C HIS A 180 9.36 -1.42 22.48
N GLY A 181 9.42 -1.70 21.18
CA GLY A 181 8.91 -0.81 20.14
C GLY A 181 8.13 -1.52 19.05
N ILE A 182 7.67 -0.72 18.08
CA ILE A 182 7.00 -1.21 16.88
C ILE A 182 7.79 -0.81 15.66
N ARG A 183 8.08 -1.77 14.80
CA ARG A 183 8.70 -1.58 13.50
C ARG A 183 7.70 -1.91 12.41
N ILE A 184 7.37 -0.97 11.56
CA ILE A 184 6.50 -1.19 10.41
C ILE A 184 7.34 -1.26 9.14
N ILE A 185 7.32 -2.41 8.48
CA ILE A 185 8.07 -2.67 7.26
C ILE A 185 7.15 -2.50 6.06
N CYS A 186 7.52 -1.60 5.16
CA CYS A 186 6.91 -1.50 3.85
C CYS A 186 7.57 -2.52 2.92
N ALA A 187 6.94 -3.66 2.74
CA ALA A 187 7.42 -4.73 1.88
C ALA A 187 6.47 -4.96 0.70
N GLY A 188 7.03 -5.46 -0.42
CA GLY A 188 6.21 -6.03 -1.48
C GLY A 188 5.77 -7.46 -1.13
N LYS A 189 5.06 -8.12 -2.05
CA LYS A 189 4.67 -9.55 -1.92
C LYS A 189 5.86 -10.48 -1.74
N ASP A 190 7.04 -10.05 -2.19
CA ASP A 190 8.32 -10.74 -2.05
C ASP A 190 8.97 -10.58 -0.66
N LYS A 191 8.28 -9.93 0.28
CA LYS A 191 8.78 -9.52 1.61
C LYS A 191 10.08 -8.70 1.56
N LYS A 192 10.46 -8.19 0.39
CA LYS A 192 11.62 -7.32 0.27
C LYS A 192 11.31 -5.98 0.92
N GLU A 193 12.06 -5.66 1.96
CA GLU A 193 11.97 -4.39 2.65
C GLU A 193 12.32 -3.23 1.71
N ARG A 194 11.41 -2.28 1.59
CA ARG A 194 11.58 -1.05 0.81
C ARG A 194 11.82 0.15 1.72
N ALA A 195 11.10 0.21 2.82
CA ALA A 195 11.24 1.20 3.88
C ALA A 195 10.78 0.60 5.21
N ALA A 196 11.31 1.07 6.32
CA ALA A 196 10.83 0.70 7.65
C ALA A 196 10.71 1.94 8.53
N TYR A 197 9.60 2.02 9.25
CA TYR A 197 9.28 3.10 10.18
C TYR A 197 9.36 2.56 11.59
N GLN A 198 10.09 3.27 12.47
CA GLN A 198 10.30 2.85 13.84
C GLN A 198 9.55 3.76 14.81
N PHE A 199 8.90 3.10 15.78
CA PHE A 199 8.16 3.73 16.85
C PHE A 199 8.67 3.21 18.19
N VAL A 200 8.97 4.11 19.11
CA VAL A 200 9.43 3.79 20.46
C VAL A 200 8.32 4.04 21.46
N GLN A 201 8.26 3.22 22.51
CA GLN A 201 7.29 3.40 23.58
C GLN A 201 7.49 4.74 24.29
N VAL A 202 6.42 5.47 24.47
CA VAL A 202 6.37 6.67 25.31
C VAL A 202 6.25 6.23 26.76
N LYS A 203 7.22 6.66 27.59
CA LYS A 203 7.20 6.38 29.03
C LYS A 203 6.22 7.28 29.76
#